data_7d173e1829c6377a6742c0bc3b762b92
#
_entry.id   7d173e1829c6377a6742c0bc3b762b92
#
_cell.length_a   1.000
_cell.length_b   1.000
_cell.length_c   1.000
_cell.angle_alpha   90.00
_cell.angle_beta   90.00
_cell.angle_gamma   90.00
#
_symmetry.space_group_name_H-M   'P 1'
#
loop_
_entity.id
_entity.type
_entity.pdbx_description
1 polymer ?
#
loop_
_entity_poly.entity_id
_entity_poly.type
_entity_poly.pdbx_seq_one_letter_code
_entity_poly.pdbx_strand_id
1 'polypeptide(L)'
;MSLHTDPVLSNREIAAAGHDNLRGLDDWREMDPKQQPTYLDSAALDEVLTDLRNSPPLVFAGEADVLKQRIAAASRGEAFVLAGGDCAESFDGAQADKIRARVQTVLQMAAVLTYGGSMPVVKIGRMAGQFAKPRSADMETRDGVTLPSFRGDIVNGYEFTEESRRHDPERLLKAYHISASTLNLIRAFTQGGFADLRFVHDWNRGFLASNPGYQRYEQTAAEIDRAIRFMDACGADFDALKTTEFYAAHEALLLEYERALTRIDSRTGEAYDVSGHFLWIGERTREIDGAHVDFLSKVRNPIGVKLGPTATAVDA
;
A
#
# COMPACT_ATOMS: atom_id res chain seq x y z
N MET A 1 -17.16 -21.38 -19.28
CA MET A 1 -17.48 -20.37 -18.29
C MET A 1 -17.43 -19.03 -19.01
N SER A 2 -18.59 -18.40 -19.31
CA SER A 2 -18.68 -17.18 -20.12
C SER A 2 -18.14 -16.02 -19.31
N LEU A 3 -17.07 -15.39 -19.79
CA LEU A 3 -16.61 -14.11 -19.28
C LEU A 3 -17.68 -13.08 -19.65
N HIS A 4 -18.43 -12.58 -18.66
CA HIS A 4 -19.21 -11.38 -18.81
C HIS A 4 -18.23 -10.23 -19.10
N THR A 5 -18.09 -9.87 -20.36
CA THR A 5 -17.47 -8.61 -20.73
C THR A 5 -18.53 -7.54 -20.50
N ASP A 6 -18.37 -6.75 -19.46
CA ASP A 6 -19.16 -5.52 -19.30
C ASP A 6 -18.99 -4.66 -20.56
N PRO A 7 -20.06 -4.02 -21.05
CA PRO A 7 -20.00 -3.23 -22.27
C PRO A 7 -18.97 -2.09 -22.12
N VAL A 8 -18.02 -2.02 -23.02
CA VAL A 8 -17.06 -0.91 -23.08
C VAL A 8 -17.83 0.37 -23.39
N LEU A 9 -17.85 1.30 -22.44
CA LEU A 9 -18.49 2.60 -22.58
C LEU A 9 -17.85 3.38 -23.74
N SER A 10 -18.65 4.14 -24.48
CA SER A 10 -18.14 5.06 -25.49
C SER A 10 -17.35 6.20 -24.83
N ASN A 11 -16.40 6.82 -25.55
CA ASN A 11 -15.62 7.96 -25.05
C ASN A 11 -16.51 9.12 -24.54
N ARG A 12 -17.72 9.24 -25.05
CA ARG A 12 -18.69 10.26 -24.65
C ARG A 12 -19.39 9.90 -23.32
N GLU A 13 -19.71 8.62 -23.14
CA GLU A 13 -20.27 8.08 -21.89
C GLU A 13 -19.21 8.08 -20.77
N ILE A 14 -17.96 7.76 -21.10
CA ILE A 14 -16.82 7.86 -20.19
C ILE A 14 -16.59 9.31 -19.73
N ALA A 15 -16.64 10.26 -20.66
CA ALA A 15 -16.49 11.69 -20.32
C ALA A 15 -17.67 12.21 -19.47
N ALA A 16 -18.90 11.79 -19.76
CA ALA A 16 -20.08 12.17 -18.99
C ALA A 16 -20.09 11.52 -17.60
N ALA A 17 -19.78 10.22 -17.50
CA ALA A 17 -19.64 9.50 -16.25
C ALA A 17 -18.48 10.07 -15.39
N GLY A 18 -17.35 10.42 -16.04
CA GLY A 18 -16.20 11.02 -15.36
C GLY A 18 -16.52 12.35 -14.68
N HIS A 19 -17.40 13.16 -15.26
CA HIS A 19 -17.85 14.42 -14.63
C HIS A 19 -18.79 14.21 -13.44
N ASP A 20 -19.66 13.18 -13.49
CA ASP A 20 -20.56 12.88 -12.36
C ASP A 20 -19.80 12.17 -11.22
N ASN A 21 -18.85 11.29 -11.53
CA ASN A 21 -18.08 10.54 -10.52
C ASN A 21 -16.96 11.39 -9.85
N LEU A 22 -16.63 12.55 -10.40
CA LEU A 22 -15.78 13.54 -9.72
C LEU A 22 -16.58 14.40 -8.73
N ARG A 23 -17.92 14.42 -8.84
CA ARG A 23 -18.76 15.15 -7.89
C ARG A 23 -18.64 14.50 -6.52
N GLY A 24 -18.41 15.33 -5.54
CA GLY A 24 -18.30 14.92 -4.16
C GLY A 24 -16.91 14.44 -3.72
N LEU A 25 -15.96 14.16 -4.64
CA LEU A 25 -14.58 13.79 -4.25
C LEU A 25 -13.83 14.88 -3.48
N ASP A 26 -14.35 16.10 -3.47
CA ASP A 26 -13.78 17.25 -2.77
C ASP A 26 -14.63 17.70 -1.56
N ASP A 27 -15.77 17.01 -1.26
CA ASP A 27 -16.69 17.38 -0.15
C ASP A 27 -16.00 17.32 1.22
N TRP A 28 -15.03 16.43 1.39
CA TRP A 28 -14.23 16.30 2.59
C TRP A 28 -13.50 17.60 2.99
N ARG A 29 -13.31 18.55 2.04
CA ARG A 29 -12.66 19.84 2.30
C ARG A 29 -13.53 20.76 3.15
N GLU A 30 -14.84 20.59 3.10
CA GLU A 30 -15.81 21.33 3.91
C GLU A 30 -16.01 20.71 5.31
N MET A 31 -15.44 19.51 5.52
CA MET A 31 -15.43 18.86 6.81
C MET A 31 -14.22 19.32 7.63
N ASP A 32 -14.07 18.83 8.85
CA ASP A 32 -12.88 19.03 9.69
C ASP A 32 -11.90 17.87 9.51
N PRO A 33 -11.03 17.88 8.46
CA PRO A 33 -10.15 16.75 8.16
C PRO A 33 -9.03 16.65 9.19
N LYS A 34 -9.10 15.63 10.03
CA LYS A 34 -8.12 15.39 11.09
C LYS A 34 -6.77 14.98 10.53
N GLN A 35 -5.73 15.19 11.31
CA GLN A 35 -4.36 14.79 11.00
C GLN A 35 -3.73 15.46 9.77
N GLN A 36 -4.35 16.51 9.21
CA GLN A 36 -3.78 17.21 8.07
C GLN A 36 -2.65 18.16 8.49
N PRO A 37 -1.56 18.24 7.71
CA PRO A 37 -0.52 19.24 7.92
C PRO A 37 -1.00 20.64 7.55
N THR A 38 -0.44 21.65 8.18
CA THR A 38 -0.63 23.05 7.77
C THR A 38 0.61 23.52 7.03
N TYR A 39 0.47 23.81 5.75
CA TYR A 39 1.53 24.37 4.92
C TYR A 39 1.47 25.89 4.95
N LEU A 40 2.60 26.55 5.22
CA LEU A 40 2.68 28.02 5.29
C LEU A 40 2.64 28.66 3.90
N ASP A 41 3.13 27.97 2.89
CA ASP A 41 3.12 28.40 1.50
C ASP A 41 2.05 27.62 0.72
N SER A 42 0.90 28.24 0.57
CA SER A 42 -0.22 27.65 -0.18
C SER A 42 0.05 27.60 -1.69
N ALA A 43 0.83 28.53 -2.22
CA ALA A 43 1.16 28.56 -3.64
C ALA A 43 2.09 27.39 -4.01
N ALA A 44 3.10 27.10 -3.17
CA ALA A 44 3.96 25.93 -3.33
C ALA A 44 3.16 24.63 -3.20
N LEU A 45 2.19 24.55 -2.28
CA LEU A 45 1.31 23.39 -2.18
C LEU A 45 0.49 23.20 -3.46
N ASP A 46 -0.13 24.25 -4.00
CA ASP A 46 -0.93 24.17 -5.22
C ASP A 46 -0.11 23.73 -6.44
N GLU A 47 1.14 24.19 -6.55
CA GLU A 47 2.08 23.74 -7.58
C GLU A 47 2.37 22.24 -7.46
N VAL A 48 2.75 21.78 -6.27
CA VAL A 48 3.02 20.36 -5.99
C VAL A 48 1.80 19.47 -6.26
N LEU A 49 0.60 19.90 -5.83
CA LEU A 49 -0.63 19.15 -6.08
C LEU A 49 -0.97 19.12 -7.58
N THR A 50 -0.61 20.14 -8.33
CA THR A 50 -0.78 20.17 -9.79
C THR A 50 0.17 19.20 -10.46
N ASP A 51 1.42 19.13 -10.03
CA ASP A 51 2.40 18.18 -10.53
C ASP A 51 1.98 16.73 -10.23
N LEU A 52 1.48 16.45 -9.03
CA LEU A 52 0.95 15.15 -8.66
C LEU A 52 -0.26 14.75 -9.52
N ARG A 53 -1.19 15.69 -9.79
CA ARG A 53 -2.33 15.44 -10.69
C ARG A 53 -1.90 15.09 -12.12
N ASN A 54 -0.82 15.66 -12.60
CA ASN A 54 -0.26 15.42 -13.92
C ASN A 54 0.71 14.24 -13.98
N SER A 55 1.13 13.71 -12.83
CA SER A 55 2.05 12.59 -12.73
C SER A 55 1.38 11.26 -13.13
N PRO A 56 2.14 10.28 -13.65
CA PRO A 56 1.63 8.94 -13.93
C PRO A 56 1.03 8.26 -12.68
N PRO A 57 0.03 7.40 -12.83
CA PRO A 57 -0.48 6.62 -11.71
C PRO A 57 0.60 5.69 -11.14
N LEU A 58 0.66 5.54 -9.82
CA LEU A 58 1.59 4.61 -9.17
C LEU A 58 1.14 3.16 -9.35
N VAL A 59 -0.17 2.93 -9.32
CA VAL A 59 -0.78 1.63 -9.55
C VAL A 59 -1.88 1.74 -10.60
N PHE A 60 -2.24 0.62 -11.21
CA PHE A 60 -3.31 0.58 -12.21
C PHE A 60 -4.63 0.15 -11.58
N ALA A 61 -5.75 0.77 -11.96
CA ALA A 61 -7.08 0.46 -11.44
C ALA A 61 -7.43 -1.03 -11.53
N GLY A 62 -7.04 -1.70 -12.61
CA GLY A 62 -7.23 -3.15 -12.77
C GLY A 62 -6.48 -4.00 -11.76
N GLU A 63 -5.33 -3.56 -11.26
CA GLU A 63 -4.60 -4.27 -10.19
C GLU A 63 -5.39 -4.17 -8.87
N ALA A 64 -6.03 -3.02 -8.58
CA ALA A 64 -6.90 -2.85 -7.43
C ALA A 64 -8.17 -3.73 -7.54
N ASP A 65 -8.76 -3.86 -8.73
CA ASP A 65 -9.89 -4.76 -8.97
C ASP A 65 -9.52 -6.24 -8.73
N VAL A 66 -8.35 -6.67 -9.20
CA VAL A 66 -7.84 -8.02 -8.93
C VAL A 66 -7.64 -8.24 -7.44
N LEU A 67 -7.03 -7.28 -6.73
CA LEU A 67 -6.86 -7.37 -5.28
C LEU A 67 -8.20 -7.48 -4.56
N LYS A 68 -9.21 -6.72 -4.97
CA LYS A 68 -10.57 -6.80 -4.41
C LYS A 68 -11.16 -8.20 -4.54
N GLN A 69 -10.96 -8.86 -5.69
CA GLN A 69 -11.39 -10.25 -5.89
C GLN A 69 -10.61 -11.22 -4.99
N ARG A 70 -9.29 -11.01 -4.78
CA ARG A 70 -8.46 -11.82 -3.89
C ARG A 70 -8.90 -11.67 -2.42
N ILE A 71 -9.21 -10.45 -1.99
CA ILE A 71 -9.73 -10.20 -0.63
C ILE A 71 -11.12 -10.86 -0.46
N ALA A 72 -11.98 -10.77 -1.47
CA ALA A 72 -13.28 -11.45 -1.45
C ALA A 72 -13.13 -12.98 -1.37
N ALA A 73 -12.13 -13.58 -2.01
CA ALA A 73 -11.82 -15.01 -1.83
C ALA A 73 -11.37 -15.30 -0.39
N ALA A 74 -10.56 -14.45 0.20
CA ALA A 74 -10.16 -14.59 1.61
C ALA A 74 -11.34 -14.51 2.59
N SER A 75 -12.32 -13.64 2.33
CA SER A 75 -13.54 -13.56 3.16
C SER A 75 -14.41 -14.82 3.11
N ARG A 76 -14.27 -15.63 2.06
CA ARG A 76 -14.92 -16.95 1.93
C ARG A 76 -14.07 -18.10 2.46
N GLY A 77 -12.87 -17.83 3.03
CA GLY A 77 -11.95 -18.85 3.49
C GLY A 77 -11.16 -19.56 2.36
N GLU A 78 -11.15 -19.02 1.16
CA GLU A 78 -10.50 -19.59 -0.02
C GLU A 78 -9.05 -19.09 -0.20
N ALA A 79 -8.63 -18.09 0.58
CA ALA A 79 -7.29 -17.51 0.58
C ALA A 79 -6.95 -16.92 1.95
N PHE A 80 -5.67 -16.66 2.20
CA PHE A 80 -5.19 -15.97 3.39
C PHE A 80 -4.59 -14.61 3.00
N VAL A 81 -4.88 -13.56 3.76
CA VAL A 81 -4.28 -12.24 3.54
C VAL A 81 -3.07 -12.06 4.47
N LEU A 82 -1.90 -11.91 3.88
CA LEU A 82 -0.67 -11.53 4.57
C LEU A 82 -0.40 -10.05 4.31
N ALA A 83 -0.62 -9.21 5.32
CA ALA A 83 -0.28 -7.79 5.27
C ALA A 83 0.88 -7.49 6.22
N GLY A 84 1.94 -6.86 5.72
CA GLY A 84 3.11 -6.57 6.52
C GLY A 84 3.98 -5.44 5.97
N GLY A 85 4.85 -4.90 6.82
CA GLY A 85 5.79 -3.83 6.46
C GLY A 85 6.02 -2.84 7.60
N ASP A 86 6.67 -1.73 7.32
CA ASP A 86 7.06 -0.73 8.32
C ASP A 86 5.84 0.04 8.87
N CYS A 87 5.91 0.47 10.13
CA CYS A 87 4.88 1.32 10.74
C CYS A 87 4.79 2.69 10.07
N ALA A 88 5.94 3.24 9.69
CA ALA A 88 6.11 4.38 8.80
C ALA A 88 7.42 4.18 8.04
N GLU A 89 7.36 4.30 6.72
CA GLU A 89 8.55 4.30 5.88
C GLU A 89 9.32 5.60 6.06
N SER A 90 10.64 5.53 5.86
CA SER A 90 11.49 6.72 5.71
C SER A 90 12.01 6.82 4.28
N PHE A 91 12.34 8.02 3.83
CA PHE A 91 12.96 8.22 2.53
C PHE A 91 14.31 7.50 2.44
N ASP A 92 15.08 7.46 3.52
CA ASP A 92 16.34 6.72 3.61
C ASP A 92 16.14 5.20 3.64
N GLY A 93 14.93 4.74 3.90
CA GLY A 93 14.55 3.34 3.84
C GLY A 93 14.32 2.80 2.43
N ALA A 94 14.22 3.69 1.42
CA ALA A 94 13.93 3.31 0.03
C ALA A 94 15.20 2.95 -0.77
N GLN A 95 16.14 2.23 -0.15
CA GLN A 95 17.34 1.69 -0.81
C GLN A 95 17.04 0.29 -1.37
N ALA A 96 17.67 -0.04 -2.48
CA ALA A 96 17.40 -1.26 -3.23
C ALA A 96 17.58 -2.56 -2.41
N ASP A 97 18.60 -2.61 -1.56
CA ASP A 97 18.87 -3.74 -0.66
C ASP A 97 17.80 -3.86 0.44
N LYS A 98 17.36 -2.75 1.00
CA LYS A 98 16.30 -2.71 2.01
C LYS A 98 14.93 -3.10 1.42
N ILE A 99 14.60 -2.59 0.22
CA ILE A 99 13.38 -2.97 -0.50
C ILE A 99 13.41 -4.47 -0.80
N ARG A 100 14.55 -4.98 -1.31
CA ARG A 100 14.74 -6.41 -1.58
C ARG A 100 14.49 -7.23 -0.32
N ALA A 101 15.12 -6.88 0.81
CA ALA A 101 14.99 -7.62 2.06
C ALA A 101 13.54 -7.69 2.56
N ARG A 102 12.79 -6.58 2.45
CA ARG A 102 11.36 -6.56 2.82
C ARG A 102 10.51 -7.45 1.91
N VAL A 103 10.71 -7.37 0.59
CA VAL A 103 10.01 -8.23 -0.37
C VAL A 103 10.33 -9.70 -0.10
N GLN A 104 11.61 -10.05 0.09
CA GLN A 104 12.04 -11.41 0.45
C GLN A 104 11.33 -11.90 1.69
N THR A 105 11.29 -11.11 2.75
CA THR A 105 10.62 -11.49 4.01
C THR A 105 9.14 -11.82 3.79
N VAL A 106 8.41 -10.97 3.07
CA VAL A 106 6.99 -11.21 2.78
C VAL A 106 6.80 -12.47 1.93
N LEU A 107 7.65 -12.69 0.92
CA LEU A 107 7.57 -13.87 0.06
C LEU A 107 7.88 -15.17 0.82
N GLN A 108 8.86 -15.16 1.71
CA GLN A 108 9.18 -16.30 2.57
C GLN A 108 8.04 -16.64 3.54
N MET A 109 7.48 -15.62 4.18
CA MET A 109 6.30 -15.79 5.03
C MET A 109 5.12 -16.36 4.24
N ALA A 110 4.87 -15.83 3.04
CA ALA A 110 3.81 -16.31 2.16
C ALA A 110 4.01 -17.77 1.74
N ALA A 111 5.24 -18.19 1.40
CA ALA A 111 5.54 -19.56 1.04
C ALA A 111 5.25 -20.54 2.21
N VAL A 112 5.67 -20.19 3.43
CA VAL A 112 5.39 -20.99 4.63
C VAL A 112 3.89 -21.07 4.92
N LEU A 113 3.18 -19.93 4.81
CA LEU A 113 1.73 -19.89 5.03
C LEU A 113 0.97 -20.69 3.96
N THR A 114 1.39 -20.59 2.69
CA THR A 114 0.78 -21.36 1.60
C THR A 114 0.96 -22.86 1.84
N TYR A 115 2.17 -23.28 2.24
CA TYR A 115 2.46 -24.70 2.52
C TYR A 115 1.67 -25.19 3.74
N GLY A 116 1.73 -24.46 4.85
CA GLY A 116 1.07 -24.86 6.10
C GLY A 116 -0.45 -24.79 6.07
N GLY A 117 -1.00 -23.80 5.33
CA GLY A 117 -2.44 -23.58 5.22
C GLY A 117 -3.09 -24.28 4.02
N SER A 118 -2.29 -24.79 3.08
CA SER A 118 -2.77 -25.39 1.80
C SER A 118 -3.74 -24.46 1.05
N MET A 119 -3.51 -23.14 1.11
CA MET A 119 -4.33 -22.12 0.47
C MET A 119 -3.49 -20.99 -0.10
N PRO A 120 -3.98 -20.29 -1.14
CA PRO A 120 -3.30 -19.11 -1.68
C PRO A 120 -3.12 -18.01 -0.65
N VAL A 121 -1.98 -17.29 -0.73
CA VAL A 121 -1.69 -16.12 0.13
C VAL A 121 -1.67 -14.85 -0.70
N VAL A 122 -2.54 -13.92 -0.35
CA VAL A 122 -2.60 -12.55 -0.89
C VAL A 122 -1.56 -11.70 -0.16
N LYS A 123 -0.56 -11.22 -0.87
CA LYS A 123 0.59 -10.49 -0.29
C LYS A 123 0.38 -8.99 -0.41
N ILE A 124 0.20 -8.31 0.70
CA ILE A 124 0.02 -6.86 0.81
C ILE A 124 1.19 -6.27 1.59
N GLY A 125 2.03 -5.48 0.92
CA GLY A 125 3.16 -4.80 1.54
C GLY A 125 2.81 -3.37 1.95
N ARG A 126 3.05 -3.02 3.21
CA ARG A 126 3.10 -1.60 3.65
C ARG A 126 4.39 -0.98 3.13
N MET A 127 4.43 -0.73 1.85
CA MET A 127 5.59 -0.26 1.11
C MET A 127 5.14 0.66 -0.01
N ALA A 128 6.01 1.58 -0.40
CA ALA A 128 5.78 2.53 -1.49
C ALA A 128 4.59 3.47 -1.24
N GLY A 129 4.47 4.01 -0.02
CA GLY A 129 3.40 4.96 0.31
C GLY A 129 3.24 5.26 1.80
N GLN A 130 3.71 4.39 2.70
CA GLN A 130 3.50 4.57 4.14
C GLN A 130 4.48 5.59 4.75
N PHE A 131 4.61 6.78 4.17
CA PHE A 131 5.50 7.84 4.66
C PHE A 131 4.82 8.79 5.65
N ALA A 132 3.50 8.76 5.77
CA ALA A 132 2.74 9.54 6.73
C ALA A 132 2.63 8.81 8.08
N LYS A 133 2.61 9.57 9.15
CA LYS A 133 2.48 9.06 10.52
C LYS A 133 1.47 9.89 11.32
N PRO A 134 0.32 9.30 11.73
CA PRO A 134 -0.64 10.00 12.59
C PRO A 134 -0.04 10.26 13.96
N ARG A 135 -0.36 11.41 14.56
CA ARG A 135 0.15 11.83 15.87
C ARG A 135 -0.99 12.12 16.83
N SER A 136 -0.74 11.84 18.11
CA SER A 136 -1.69 12.16 19.18
C SER A 136 -1.64 13.63 19.61
N ALA A 137 -0.54 14.35 19.29
CA ALA A 137 -0.37 15.76 19.56
C ALA A 137 0.30 16.44 18.36
N ASP A 138 -0.13 17.66 18.05
CA ASP A 138 0.40 18.44 16.94
C ASP A 138 1.79 18.99 17.21
N MET A 139 2.11 19.18 18.48
CA MET A 139 3.37 19.73 18.96
C MET A 139 4.11 18.73 19.86
N GLU A 140 5.42 18.79 19.85
CA GLU A 140 6.33 18.00 20.68
C GLU A 140 7.28 18.93 21.42
N THR A 141 7.48 18.70 22.72
CA THR A 141 8.38 19.52 23.55
C THR A 141 9.56 18.67 24.00
N ARG A 142 10.79 19.15 23.76
CA ARG A 142 12.04 18.57 24.25
C ARG A 142 12.92 19.69 24.82
N ASP A 143 13.44 19.52 26.02
CA ASP A 143 14.35 20.46 26.69
C ASP A 143 13.84 21.91 26.66
N GLY A 144 12.53 22.11 26.84
CA GLY A 144 11.90 23.42 26.86
C GLY A 144 11.63 24.06 25.49
N VAL A 145 12.04 23.42 24.41
CA VAL A 145 11.72 23.85 23.02
C VAL A 145 10.49 23.08 22.55
N THR A 146 9.53 23.80 21.97
CA THR A 146 8.30 23.22 21.42
C THR A 146 8.28 23.40 19.90
N LEU A 147 8.19 22.29 19.16
CA LEU A 147 8.17 22.24 17.71
C LEU A 147 7.02 21.34 17.21
N PRO A 148 6.61 21.45 15.92
CA PRO A 148 5.66 20.53 15.33
C PRO A 148 6.12 19.07 15.50
N SER A 149 5.17 18.17 15.77
CA SER A 149 5.46 16.74 15.85
C SER A 149 5.96 16.21 14.51
N PHE A 150 6.83 15.21 14.54
CA PHE A 150 7.21 14.48 13.32
C PHE A 150 6.00 13.69 12.80
N ARG A 151 5.51 14.05 11.62
CA ARG A 151 4.33 13.48 10.97
C ARG A 151 4.67 12.52 9.83
N GLY A 152 5.92 12.06 9.77
CA GLY A 152 6.44 11.21 8.70
C GLY A 152 7.14 12.02 7.62
N ASP A 153 8.02 11.36 6.88
CA ASP A 153 8.91 12.00 5.91
C ASP A 153 8.16 12.70 4.77
N ILE A 154 6.93 12.34 4.50
CA ILE A 154 6.06 13.01 3.51
C ILE A 154 5.61 14.41 3.98
N VAL A 155 5.69 14.72 5.27
CA VAL A 155 5.24 16.01 5.83
C VAL A 155 6.42 16.86 6.28
N ASN A 156 7.32 16.28 7.10
CA ASN A 156 8.44 17.01 7.70
C ASN A 156 9.60 16.08 8.04
N GLY A 157 10.73 16.65 8.44
CA GLY A 157 11.93 15.89 8.81
C GLY A 157 11.90 15.36 10.24
N TYR A 158 12.70 14.33 10.49
CA TYR A 158 12.82 13.69 11.82
C TYR A 158 13.60 14.52 12.84
N GLU A 159 14.58 15.29 12.37
CA GLU A 159 15.45 16.09 13.24
C GLU A 159 14.63 17.11 14.05
N PHE A 160 14.99 17.31 15.34
CA PHE A 160 14.27 18.22 16.22
C PHE A 160 14.81 19.65 16.08
N THR A 161 14.63 20.25 14.91
CA THR A 161 14.98 21.64 14.57
C THR A 161 13.80 22.34 13.92
N GLU A 162 13.71 23.65 14.00
CA GLU A 162 12.62 24.43 13.38
C GLU A 162 12.55 24.20 11.87
N GLU A 163 13.70 24.16 11.19
CA GLU A 163 13.80 23.91 9.76
C GLU A 163 13.27 22.53 9.39
N SER A 164 13.74 21.49 10.07
CA SER A 164 13.37 20.11 9.79
C SER A 164 11.90 19.82 10.12
N ARG A 165 11.36 20.44 11.18
CA ARG A 165 9.97 20.22 11.63
C ARG A 165 8.95 21.07 10.90
N ARG A 166 9.36 22.00 10.05
CA ARG A 166 8.44 22.74 9.18
C ARG A 166 7.76 21.78 8.21
N HIS A 167 6.45 21.94 8.03
CA HIS A 167 5.71 21.20 7.01
C HIS A 167 6.10 21.73 5.62
N ASP A 168 6.51 20.84 4.75
CA ASP A 168 7.09 21.15 3.45
C ASP A 168 6.33 20.41 2.35
N PRO A 169 5.61 21.11 1.45
CA PRO A 169 4.81 20.49 0.40
C PRO A 169 5.65 19.71 -0.63
N GLU A 170 6.91 20.08 -0.88
CA GLU A 170 7.81 19.39 -1.80
C GLU A 170 8.04 17.92 -1.39
N ARG A 171 7.86 17.60 -0.13
CA ARG A 171 7.95 16.24 0.39
C ARG A 171 6.85 15.32 -0.15
N LEU A 172 5.69 15.84 -0.52
CA LEU A 172 4.62 15.08 -1.18
C LEU A 172 5.11 14.56 -2.54
N LEU A 173 5.70 15.43 -3.35
CA LEU A 173 6.25 15.06 -4.66
C LEU A 173 7.45 14.11 -4.52
N LYS A 174 8.32 14.34 -3.54
CA LYS A 174 9.42 13.43 -3.22
C LYS A 174 8.92 12.04 -2.80
N ALA A 175 7.87 11.96 -1.98
CA ALA A 175 7.25 10.70 -1.58
C ALA A 175 6.69 9.94 -2.80
N TYR A 176 6.02 10.65 -3.72
CA TYR A 176 5.54 10.09 -4.97
C TYR A 176 6.69 9.48 -5.80
N HIS A 177 7.79 10.20 -6.02
CA HIS A 177 8.92 9.69 -6.80
C HIS A 177 9.60 8.48 -6.16
N ILE A 178 9.73 8.48 -4.84
CA ILE A 178 10.26 7.33 -4.08
C ILE A 178 9.31 6.14 -4.19
N SER A 179 8.00 6.37 -4.08
CA SER A 179 6.98 5.33 -4.25
C SER A 179 7.03 4.72 -5.66
N ALA A 180 7.11 5.55 -6.70
CA ALA A 180 7.24 5.11 -8.09
C ALA A 180 8.49 4.23 -8.31
N SER A 181 9.64 4.66 -7.80
CA SER A 181 10.90 3.93 -7.87
C SER A 181 10.81 2.59 -7.12
N THR A 182 10.22 2.59 -5.92
CA THR A 182 10.03 1.39 -5.10
C THR A 182 9.12 0.39 -5.78
N LEU A 183 7.96 0.83 -6.31
CA LEU A 183 7.03 -0.02 -7.04
C LEU A 183 7.63 -0.61 -8.30
N ASN A 184 8.42 0.18 -9.05
CA ASN A 184 9.14 -0.33 -10.21
C ASN A 184 10.09 -1.48 -9.83
N LEU A 185 10.84 -1.33 -8.74
CA LEU A 185 11.74 -2.39 -8.26
C LEU A 185 10.97 -3.62 -7.75
N ILE A 186 9.86 -3.42 -7.04
CA ILE A 186 8.97 -4.51 -6.60
C ILE A 186 8.46 -5.28 -7.82
N ARG A 187 7.97 -4.61 -8.86
CA ARG A 187 7.51 -5.24 -10.10
C ARG A 187 8.63 -6.00 -10.79
N ALA A 188 9.83 -5.44 -10.86
CA ALA A 188 11.00 -6.14 -11.41
C ALA A 188 11.30 -7.44 -10.63
N PHE A 189 11.21 -7.44 -9.31
CA PHE A 189 11.42 -8.63 -8.49
C PHE A 189 10.29 -9.66 -8.66
N THR A 190 9.05 -9.22 -8.68
CA THR A 190 7.89 -10.12 -8.68
C THR A 190 7.53 -10.65 -10.06
N GLN A 191 7.96 -9.98 -11.13
CA GLN A 191 7.69 -10.36 -12.52
C GLN A 191 8.95 -10.82 -13.28
N GLY A 192 10.15 -10.47 -12.80
CA GLY A 192 11.43 -10.76 -13.44
C GLY A 192 12.08 -12.07 -13.03
N GLY A 193 11.38 -12.97 -12.33
CA GLY A 193 11.89 -14.29 -11.92
C GLY A 193 12.67 -14.31 -10.60
N PHE A 194 12.92 -13.17 -9.97
CA PHE A 194 13.53 -13.13 -8.63
C PHE A 194 12.61 -13.74 -7.57
N ALA A 195 11.30 -13.59 -7.70
CA ALA A 195 10.29 -14.14 -6.79
C ALA A 195 9.96 -15.62 -7.07
N ASP A 196 10.78 -16.32 -7.84
CA ASP A 196 10.60 -17.73 -8.13
C ASP A 196 10.62 -18.55 -6.82
N LEU A 197 9.51 -19.15 -6.50
CA LEU A 197 9.30 -19.91 -5.26
C LEU A 197 10.28 -21.08 -5.10
N ARG A 198 10.91 -21.55 -6.19
CA ARG A 198 11.92 -22.62 -6.15
C ARG A 198 13.20 -22.18 -5.43
N PHE A 199 13.47 -20.89 -5.37
CA PHE A 199 14.69 -20.30 -4.79
C PHE A 199 14.45 -19.48 -3.51
N VAL A 200 13.20 -19.30 -3.10
CA VAL A 200 12.84 -18.50 -1.90
C VAL A 200 13.58 -18.98 -0.64
N HIS A 201 13.84 -20.29 -0.54
CA HIS A 201 14.52 -20.87 0.62
C HIS A 201 16.03 -20.63 0.62
N ASP A 202 16.64 -20.44 -0.55
CA ASP A 202 18.10 -20.23 -0.65
C ASP A 202 18.53 -18.86 -0.09
N TRP A 203 17.59 -17.92 0.00
CA TRP A 203 17.88 -16.57 0.51
C TRP A 203 18.30 -16.55 1.98
N ASN A 204 17.96 -17.58 2.76
CA ASN A 204 18.25 -17.63 4.20
C ASN A 204 19.45 -18.49 4.57
N ARG A 205 20.11 -19.16 3.62
CA ARG A 205 21.19 -20.14 3.90
C ARG A 205 22.41 -19.57 4.63
N GLY A 206 22.52 -18.29 4.86
CA GLY A 206 23.66 -17.69 5.59
C GLY A 206 23.28 -16.91 6.86
N PHE A 207 22.00 -16.60 7.05
CA PHE A 207 21.58 -15.61 8.06
C PHE A 207 21.11 -16.24 9.39
N LEU A 208 20.65 -17.47 9.40
CA LEU A 208 19.83 -18.02 10.48
C LEU A 208 20.49 -19.13 11.31
N ALA A 209 21.72 -19.51 11.03
CA ALA A 209 22.41 -20.63 11.72
C ALA A 209 22.53 -20.45 13.25
N SER A 210 22.42 -19.22 13.77
CA SER A 210 22.48 -18.91 15.19
C SER A 210 21.11 -18.74 15.88
N ASN A 211 19.99 -18.84 15.13
CA ASN A 211 18.64 -18.63 15.69
C ASN A 211 18.00 -19.96 16.07
N PRO A 212 17.48 -20.15 17.32
CA PRO A 212 16.81 -21.40 17.72
C PRO A 212 15.56 -21.76 16.88
N GLY A 213 14.91 -20.76 16.25
CA GLY A 213 13.81 -21.00 15.32
C GLY A 213 14.24 -21.53 13.96
N TYR A 214 15.53 -21.45 13.63
CA TYR A 214 16.09 -21.83 12.33
C TYR A 214 15.87 -23.32 11.99
N GLN A 215 16.05 -24.20 12.95
CA GLN A 215 15.88 -25.65 12.71
C GLN A 215 14.47 -26.02 12.28
N ARG A 216 13.44 -25.35 12.84
CA ARG A 216 12.05 -25.57 12.42
C ARG A 216 11.79 -25.01 11.02
N TYR A 217 12.32 -23.83 10.75
CA TYR A 217 12.24 -23.23 9.42
C TYR A 217 12.94 -24.08 8.37
N GLU A 218 14.14 -24.58 8.65
CA GLU A 218 14.93 -25.43 7.75
C GLU A 218 14.19 -26.73 7.42
N GLN A 219 13.53 -27.34 8.39
CA GLN A 219 12.69 -28.53 8.15
C GLN A 219 11.53 -28.21 7.19
N THR A 220 10.78 -27.14 7.45
CA THR A 220 9.67 -26.70 6.59
C THR A 220 10.17 -26.35 5.19
N ALA A 221 11.29 -25.64 5.07
CA ALA A 221 11.90 -25.30 3.79
C ALA A 221 12.29 -26.56 2.99
N ALA A 222 12.89 -27.55 3.65
CA ALA A 222 13.24 -28.82 3.01
C ALA A 222 12.01 -29.63 2.56
N GLU A 223 10.90 -29.54 3.27
CA GLU A 223 9.64 -30.16 2.87
C GLU A 223 9.02 -29.46 1.66
N ILE A 224 9.04 -28.15 1.62
CA ILE A 224 8.60 -27.36 0.46
C ILE A 224 9.45 -27.69 -0.77
N ASP A 225 10.78 -27.71 -0.63
CA ASP A 225 11.68 -28.10 -1.72
C ASP A 225 11.39 -29.50 -2.24
N ARG A 226 11.05 -30.44 -1.35
CA ARG A 226 10.69 -31.79 -1.74
C ARG A 226 9.36 -31.80 -2.51
N ALA A 227 8.38 -31.04 -2.07
CA ALA A 227 7.10 -30.90 -2.76
C ALA A 227 7.27 -30.30 -4.16
N ILE A 228 8.09 -29.25 -4.30
CA ILE A 228 8.40 -28.65 -5.60
C ILE A 228 9.09 -29.65 -6.53
N ARG A 229 10.13 -30.35 -6.05
CA ARG A 229 10.80 -31.40 -6.87
C ARG A 229 9.88 -32.56 -7.26
N PHE A 230 8.93 -32.91 -6.40
CA PHE A 230 7.92 -33.93 -6.73
C PHE A 230 7.01 -33.45 -7.87
N MET A 231 6.51 -32.22 -7.79
CA MET A 231 5.68 -31.64 -8.84
C MET A 231 6.43 -31.49 -10.17
N ASP A 232 7.72 -31.10 -10.13
CA ASP A 232 8.62 -31.06 -11.28
C ASP A 232 8.75 -32.41 -11.96
N ALA A 233 9.02 -33.44 -11.16
CA ALA A 233 9.12 -34.83 -11.65
C ALA A 233 7.80 -35.35 -12.25
N CYS A 234 6.65 -34.80 -11.83
CA CYS A 234 5.34 -35.08 -12.40
C CYS A 234 5.03 -34.27 -13.69
N GLY A 235 5.94 -33.41 -14.12
CA GLY A 235 5.77 -32.58 -15.32
C GLY A 235 4.84 -31.37 -15.13
N ALA A 236 4.70 -30.86 -13.89
CA ALA A 236 3.93 -29.65 -13.62
C ALA A 236 4.61 -28.44 -14.29
N ASP A 237 3.78 -27.53 -14.85
CA ASP A 237 4.27 -26.28 -15.39
C ASP A 237 4.57 -25.29 -14.26
N PHE A 238 5.84 -24.91 -14.15
CA PHE A 238 6.34 -23.96 -13.12
C PHE A 238 6.37 -22.50 -13.57
N ASP A 239 5.91 -22.16 -14.76
CA ASP A 239 5.91 -20.77 -15.20
C ASP A 239 5.07 -19.89 -14.25
N ALA A 240 4.00 -20.43 -13.69
CA ALA A 240 3.19 -19.79 -12.67
C ALA A 240 3.94 -19.52 -11.33
N LEU A 241 5.04 -20.22 -11.04
CA LEU A 241 5.84 -20.02 -9.84
C LEU A 241 6.94 -18.97 -10.00
N LYS A 242 7.23 -18.56 -11.25
CA LYS A 242 8.27 -17.56 -11.56
C LYS A 242 7.83 -16.13 -11.24
N THR A 243 6.53 -15.91 -11.24
CA THR A 243 5.94 -14.61 -10.96
C THR A 243 5.00 -14.68 -9.78
N THR A 244 4.80 -13.56 -9.11
CA THR A 244 3.86 -13.49 -7.99
C THR A 244 3.17 -12.14 -7.94
N GLU A 245 1.91 -12.14 -7.49
CA GLU A 245 1.20 -10.92 -7.17
C GLU A 245 1.77 -10.32 -5.87
N PHE A 246 1.96 -9.02 -5.86
CA PHE A 246 2.36 -8.25 -4.69
C PHE A 246 1.70 -6.88 -4.74
N TYR A 247 0.99 -6.51 -3.70
CA TYR A 247 0.21 -5.29 -3.65
C TYR A 247 0.78 -4.31 -2.63
N ALA A 248 0.92 -3.06 -3.01
CA ALA A 248 1.33 -1.99 -2.11
C ALA A 248 0.13 -1.40 -1.38
N ALA A 249 0.33 -1.01 -0.13
CA ALA A 249 -0.70 -0.46 0.73
C ALA A 249 -0.16 0.58 1.70
N HIS A 250 -0.98 1.58 2.04
CA HIS A 250 -0.65 2.59 3.05
C HIS A 250 -1.92 3.18 3.69
N GLU A 251 -1.73 3.88 4.81
CA GLU A 251 -2.76 4.69 5.44
C GLU A 251 -3.01 5.94 4.61
N ALA A 252 -4.21 6.09 4.07
CA ALA A 252 -4.63 7.28 3.33
C ALA A 252 -4.86 8.44 4.31
N LEU A 253 -3.76 8.98 4.86
CA LEU A 253 -3.80 9.98 5.93
C LEU A 253 -3.89 11.40 5.40
N LEU A 254 -3.16 11.71 4.31
CA LEU A 254 -3.03 13.07 3.77
C LEU A 254 -3.99 13.24 2.59
N LEU A 255 -5.18 13.73 2.84
CA LEU A 255 -6.26 13.76 1.86
C LEU A 255 -5.95 14.60 0.61
N GLU A 256 -5.13 15.66 0.71
CA GLU A 256 -4.66 16.40 -0.45
C GLU A 256 -3.79 15.53 -1.38
N TYR A 257 -2.90 14.71 -0.82
CA TYR A 257 -2.05 13.80 -1.57
C TYR A 257 -2.87 12.71 -2.26
N GLU A 258 -3.76 12.05 -1.52
CA GLU A 258 -4.63 10.99 -2.05
C GLU A 258 -5.57 11.55 -3.13
N ARG A 259 -6.16 12.71 -2.88
CA ARG A 259 -7.02 13.39 -3.86
C ARG A 259 -6.27 13.77 -5.14
N ALA A 260 -5.03 14.27 -5.01
CA ALA A 260 -4.20 14.62 -6.15
C ALA A 260 -3.83 13.39 -7.00
N LEU A 261 -3.80 12.19 -6.42
CA LEU A 261 -3.52 10.92 -7.10
C LEU A 261 -4.80 10.13 -7.45
N THR A 262 -5.98 10.65 -7.17
CA THR A 262 -7.25 10.00 -7.58
C THR A 262 -7.54 10.28 -9.05
N ARG A 263 -7.90 9.23 -9.78
CA ARG A 263 -8.19 9.26 -11.24
C ARG A 263 -9.51 8.57 -11.54
N ILE A 264 -10.17 9.01 -12.60
CA ILE A 264 -11.29 8.27 -13.20
C ILE A 264 -10.71 7.24 -14.18
N ASP A 265 -11.01 5.98 -13.92
CA ASP A 265 -10.59 4.91 -14.82
C ASP A 265 -11.43 4.92 -16.10
N SER A 266 -10.76 4.99 -17.26
CA SER A 266 -11.41 5.07 -18.58
C SER A 266 -12.19 3.83 -18.99
N ARG A 267 -11.98 2.69 -18.32
CA ARG A 267 -12.70 1.43 -18.59
C ARG A 267 -14.04 1.38 -17.88
N THR A 268 -14.10 1.90 -16.67
CA THR A 268 -15.26 1.75 -15.77
C THR A 268 -16.00 3.06 -15.50
N GLY A 269 -15.35 4.21 -15.70
CA GLY A 269 -15.88 5.51 -15.29
C GLY A 269 -15.84 5.74 -13.77
N GLU A 270 -15.25 4.83 -13.00
CA GLU A 270 -15.17 4.92 -11.53
C GLU A 270 -13.91 5.60 -11.04
N ALA A 271 -13.96 6.19 -9.85
CA ALA A 271 -12.81 6.83 -9.22
C ALA A 271 -11.91 5.80 -8.53
N TYR A 272 -10.62 5.85 -8.81
CA TYR A 272 -9.58 5.08 -8.12
C TYR A 272 -8.52 6.01 -7.57
N ASP A 273 -8.17 5.82 -6.31
CA ASP A 273 -6.96 6.39 -5.78
C ASP A 273 -5.78 5.53 -6.21
N VAL A 274 -5.00 6.04 -7.15
CA VAL A 274 -3.88 5.30 -7.76
C VAL A 274 -2.54 5.54 -7.05
N SER A 275 -2.58 6.02 -5.81
CA SER A 275 -1.44 6.09 -4.89
C SER A 275 -1.03 4.72 -4.35
N GLY A 276 -1.96 3.76 -4.27
CA GLY A 276 -1.75 2.40 -3.80
C GLY A 276 -2.85 1.43 -4.23
N HIS A 277 -2.60 0.13 -4.14
CA HIS A 277 -3.60 -0.88 -4.48
C HIS A 277 -4.66 -1.02 -3.37
N PHE A 278 -4.22 -0.97 -2.10
CA PHE A 278 -5.03 -1.09 -0.91
C PHE A 278 -4.76 0.09 0.01
N LEU A 279 -5.80 0.76 0.41
CA LEU A 279 -5.74 1.90 1.31
C LEU A 279 -6.46 1.59 2.60
N TRP A 280 -6.07 2.22 3.70
CA TRP A 280 -6.85 2.08 4.92
C TRP A 280 -7.04 3.40 5.65
N ILE A 281 -8.14 3.46 6.38
CA ILE A 281 -8.49 4.51 7.32
C ILE A 281 -7.86 4.16 8.66
N GLY A 282 -7.08 5.08 9.22
CA GLY A 282 -6.45 4.93 10.53
C GLY A 282 -7.45 5.06 11.68
N GLU A 283 -7.08 4.57 12.86
CA GLU A 283 -7.91 4.68 14.09
C GLU A 283 -8.29 6.12 14.44
N ARG A 284 -7.42 7.10 14.15
CA ARG A 284 -7.66 8.51 14.48
C ARG A 284 -8.51 9.27 13.47
N THR A 285 -8.86 8.62 12.37
CA THR A 285 -9.57 9.25 11.24
C THR A 285 -10.78 8.42 10.79
N ARG A 286 -11.21 7.44 11.59
CA ARG A 286 -12.28 6.50 11.24
C ARG A 286 -13.68 6.96 11.65
N GLU A 287 -13.86 8.20 12.06
CA GLU A 287 -15.19 8.72 12.39
C GLU A 287 -16.10 8.61 11.17
N ILE A 288 -17.29 8.01 11.38
CA ILE A 288 -18.24 7.70 10.30
C ILE A 288 -18.62 8.95 9.49
N ASP A 289 -18.80 10.08 10.19
CA ASP A 289 -19.10 11.38 9.56
C ASP A 289 -17.81 12.17 9.25
N GLY A 290 -16.64 11.54 9.27
CA GLY A 290 -15.35 12.20 9.12
C GLY A 290 -14.88 12.26 7.67
N ALA A 291 -14.06 13.26 7.38
CA ALA A 291 -13.53 13.56 6.05
C ALA A 291 -12.83 12.37 5.36
N HIS A 292 -12.09 11.53 6.11
CA HIS A 292 -11.42 10.35 5.55
C HIS A 292 -12.39 9.27 5.13
N VAL A 293 -13.43 9.04 5.90
CA VAL A 293 -14.50 8.07 5.57
C VAL A 293 -15.26 8.58 4.36
N ASP A 294 -15.61 9.86 4.33
CA ASP A 294 -16.30 10.48 3.21
C ASP A 294 -15.50 10.30 1.90
N PHE A 295 -14.23 10.70 1.89
CA PHE A 295 -13.39 10.59 0.70
C PHE A 295 -13.19 9.15 0.24
N LEU A 296 -12.80 8.25 1.17
CA LEU A 296 -12.47 6.86 0.81
C LEU A 296 -13.68 6.02 0.46
N SER A 297 -14.89 6.41 0.89
CA SER A 297 -16.13 5.78 0.45
C SER A 297 -16.45 6.00 -1.04
N LYS A 298 -15.84 7.01 -1.64
CA LYS A 298 -16.06 7.44 -3.05
C LYS A 298 -15.04 6.87 -4.02
N VAL A 299 -14.02 6.14 -3.54
CA VAL A 299 -13.03 5.45 -4.39
C VAL A 299 -13.31 3.95 -4.43
N ARG A 300 -12.98 3.32 -5.56
CA ARG A 300 -13.29 1.90 -5.81
C ARG A 300 -12.24 0.93 -5.27
N ASN A 301 -11.09 1.41 -4.85
CA ASN A 301 -10.06 0.60 -4.23
C ASN A 301 -10.63 -0.27 -3.09
N PRO A 302 -10.05 -1.45 -2.82
CA PRO A 302 -10.33 -2.13 -1.56
C PRO A 302 -9.81 -1.27 -0.39
N ILE A 303 -10.70 -1.00 0.57
CA ILE A 303 -10.43 -0.14 1.72
C ILE A 303 -10.45 -0.97 3.01
N GLY A 304 -9.44 -0.75 3.84
CA GLY A 304 -9.39 -1.27 5.20
C GLY A 304 -9.70 -0.20 6.24
N VAL A 305 -10.12 -0.62 7.42
CA VAL A 305 -10.31 0.28 8.56
C VAL A 305 -9.56 -0.28 9.77
N LYS A 306 -8.79 0.54 10.45
CA LYS A 306 -8.20 0.20 11.73
C LYS A 306 -9.21 0.41 12.83
N LEU A 307 -9.54 -0.65 13.56
CA LEU A 307 -10.38 -0.62 14.74
C LEU A 307 -9.52 -0.70 16.00
N GLY A 308 -9.52 0.36 16.78
CA GLY A 308 -8.82 0.44 18.06
C GLY A 308 -9.66 -0.08 19.24
N PRO A 309 -9.15 -0.01 20.46
CA PRO A 309 -9.83 -0.59 21.64
C PRO A 309 -11.15 0.08 21.99
N THR A 310 -11.43 1.27 21.44
CA THR A 310 -12.68 2.01 21.65
C THR A 310 -13.71 1.77 20.55
N ALA A 311 -13.37 0.99 19.53
CA ALA A 311 -14.29 0.69 18.43
C ALA A 311 -15.43 -0.20 18.89
N THR A 312 -16.63 0.11 18.41
CA THR A 312 -17.85 -0.66 18.67
C THR A 312 -18.26 -1.45 17.42
N ALA A 313 -19.21 -2.36 17.55
CA ALA A 313 -19.77 -3.09 16.41
C ALA A 313 -20.49 -2.16 15.40
N VAL A 314 -20.89 -0.96 15.82
CA VAL A 314 -21.52 0.05 14.95
C VAL A 314 -20.45 0.75 14.09
N ASP A 315 -19.21 0.85 14.58
CA ASP A 315 -18.09 1.47 13.86
C ASP A 315 -17.51 0.51 12.78
N ALA A 316 -17.86 -0.75 12.83
CA ALA A 316 -17.38 -1.79 11.91
C ALA A 316 -18.43 -2.14 10.83
#